data_681324747270d7aed5afde4f058984e2
#
_entry.id   681324747270d7aed5afde4f058984e2
#
_cell.length_a   1.000
_cell.length_b   1.000
_cell.length_c   1.000
_cell.angle_alpha   90.00
_cell.angle_beta   90.00
_cell.angle_gamma   90.00
#
_symmetry.space_group_name_H-M   'P 1'
#
loop_
_entity.id
_entity.type
_entity.pdbx_description
1 polymer ?
#
loop_
_entity_poly.entity_id
_entity_poly.type
_entity_poly.pdbx_seq_one_letter_code
_entity_poly.pdbx_strand_id
1 'polypeptide(L)'
;SKAWFPHFANWRRDGYDFDSRWDEELASMRQKRVMDCFSQQEEWFSFALKRQAGFGKEGEKNFEGTITELQMSGYLLIRDFRQRINKKGFPYGWPISVYTTPEALWGYDHIASAYSMEPAESKALIYERIQKNFPEAAQEELDAVLGWSR
;
A
#
# COMPACT_ATOMS: atom_id res chain seq x y z
N SER A 1 3.58 -12.32 -0.38
CA SER A 1 4.92 -12.45 -1.00
C SER A 1 4.98 -11.71 -2.34
N LYS A 2 6.18 -11.41 -2.80
CA LYS A 2 6.41 -10.75 -4.10
C LYS A 2 5.66 -11.44 -5.25
N ALA A 3 5.71 -12.77 -5.30
CA ALA A 3 5.10 -13.57 -6.38
C ALA A 3 3.58 -13.42 -6.46
N TRP A 4 2.90 -13.21 -5.34
CA TRP A 4 1.44 -13.09 -5.26
C TRP A 4 0.95 -11.65 -5.23
N PHE A 5 1.84 -10.70 -5.06
CA PHE A 5 1.47 -9.29 -4.95
C PHE A 5 0.74 -8.75 -6.20
N PRO A 6 1.08 -9.13 -7.45
CA PRO A 6 0.32 -8.69 -8.61
C PRO A 6 -1.17 -9.02 -8.54
N HIS A 7 -1.53 -10.22 -8.06
CA HIS A 7 -2.94 -10.60 -7.88
C HIS A 7 -3.60 -9.81 -6.75
N PHE A 8 -2.88 -9.58 -5.65
CA PHE A 8 -3.36 -8.72 -4.56
C PHE A 8 -3.60 -7.29 -5.05
N ALA A 9 -2.65 -6.73 -5.79
CA ALA A 9 -2.77 -5.40 -6.36
C ALA A 9 -3.96 -5.32 -7.34
N ASN A 10 -4.09 -6.25 -8.27
CA ASN A 10 -5.20 -6.27 -9.21
C ASN A 10 -6.55 -6.32 -8.50
N TRP A 11 -6.69 -7.18 -7.50
CA TRP A 11 -7.91 -7.27 -6.71
C TRP A 11 -8.19 -5.99 -5.92
N ARG A 12 -7.23 -5.55 -5.11
CA ARG A 12 -7.43 -4.42 -4.17
C ARG A 12 -7.53 -3.08 -4.86
N ARG A 13 -6.84 -2.93 -5.97
CA ARG A 13 -6.84 -1.71 -6.80
C ARG A 13 -8.00 -1.69 -7.80
N ASP A 14 -8.75 -2.78 -7.90
CA ASP A 14 -9.80 -2.96 -8.91
C ASP A 14 -9.29 -2.73 -10.34
N GLY A 15 -8.06 -3.18 -10.60
CA GLY A 15 -7.38 -3.03 -11.89
C GLY A 15 -6.80 -1.64 -12.19
N TYR A 16 -6.87 -0.70 -11.24
CA TYR A 16 -6.40 0.66 -11.44
C TYR A 16 -5.02 0.92 -10.84
N ASP A 17 -4.11 1.46 -11.63
CA ASP A 17 -2.99 2.23 -11.08
C ASP A 17 -3.51 3.46 -10.36
N PHE A 18 -2.70 4.04 -9.47
CA PHE A 18 -3.18 5.18 -8.69
C PHE A 18 -3.54 6.39 -9.56
N ASP A 19 -2.77 6.67 -10.59
CA ASP A 19 -3.03 7.79 -11.51
C ASP A 19 -4.36 7.59 -12.25
N SER A 20 -4.60 6.40 -12.79
CA SER A 20 -5.87 6.06 -13.43
C SER A 20 -7.05 6.16 -12.47
N ARG A 21 -6.85 5.70 -11.22
CA ARG A 21 -7.85 5.81 -10.17
C ARG A 21 -8.17 7.26 -9.82
N TRP A 22 -7.16 8.12 -9.80
CA TRP A 22 -7.33 9.55 -9.59
C TRP A 22 -8.09 10.20 -10.76
N ASP A 23 -7.72 9.87 -12.00
CA ASP A 23 -8.36 10.39 -13.21
C ASP A 23 -9.84 10.00 -13.31
N GLU A 24 -10.20 8.84 -12.80
CA GLU A 24 -11.60 8.37 -12.69
C GLU A 24 -12.33 8.87 -11.42
N GLU A 25 -11.74 9.83 -10.71
CA GLU A 25 -12.32 10.44 -9.49
C GLU A 25 -12.62 9.44 -8.35
N LEU A 26 -11.91 8.30 -8.32
CA LEU A 26 -12.07 7.24 -7.32
C LEU A 26 -11.13 7.37 -6.12
N ALA A 27 -10.20 8.30 -6.15
CA ALA A 27 -9.26 8.56 -5.06
C ALA A 27 -9.53 9.91 -4.41
N SER A 28 -9.29 10.00 -3.10
CA SER A 28 -9.43 11.25 -2.36
C SER A 28 -8.23 12.18 -2.57
N MET A 29 -8.41 13.49 -2.35
CA MET A 29 -7.31 14.46 -2.35
C MET A 29 -6.25 14.11 -1.30
N ARG A 30 -6.63 13.57 -0.15
CA ARG A 30 -5.69 13.11 0.89
C ARG A 30 -4.79 11.99 0.37
N GLN A 31 -5.35 11.01 -0.31
CA GLN A 31 -4.60 9.93 -0.95
C GLN A 31 -3.65 10.49 -2.02
N LYS A 32 -4.14 11.40 -2.85
CA LYS A 32 -3.34 12.07 -3.89
C LYS A 32 -2.13 12.79 -3.31
N ARG A 33 -2.32 13.57 -2.25
CA ARG A 33 -1.22 14.28 -1.56
C ARG A 33 -0.12 13.34 -1.09
N VAL A 34 -0.49 12.20 -0.53
CA VAL A 34 0.48 11.19 -0.10
C VAL A 34 1.20 10.58 -1.29
N MET A 35 0.44 10.11 -2.28
CA MET A 35 1.03 9.41 -3.43
C MET A 35 1.93 10.31 -4.29
N ASP A 36 1.61 11.59 -4.42
CA ASP A 36 2.45 12.57 -5.15
C ASP A 36 3.85 12.73 -4.55
N CYS A 37 4.02 12.49 -3.25
CA CYS A 37 5.34 12.52 -2.61
C CYS A 37 6.28 11.47 -3.20
N PHE A 38 5.77 10.33 -3.64
CA PHE A 38 6.58 9.24 -4.18
C PHE A 38 7.09 9.48 -5.61
N SER A 39 6.66 10.56 -6.26
CA SER A 39 7.31 11.06 -7.47
C SER A 39 8.62 11.80 -7.20
N GLN A 40 8.83 12.26 -5.97
CA GLN A 40 10.01 13.00 -5.55
C GLN A 40 11.12 12.09 -5.04
N GLN A 41 10.75 11.05 -4.30
CA GLN A 41 11.66 10.01 -3.81
C GLN A 41 10.90 8.71 -3.56
N GLU A 42 11.62 7.59 -3.64
CA GLU A 42 11.03 6.25 -3.55
C GLU A 42 10.66 5.83 -2.14
N GLU A 43 11.32 6.40 -1.14
CA GLU A 43 11.15 6.05 0.27
C GLU A 43 10.94 7.29 1.12
N TRP A 44 10.06 7.15 2.11
CA TRP A 44 9.78 8.21 3.07
C TRP A 44 9.68 7.66 4.48
N PHE A 45 10.37 8.29 5.43
CA PHE A 45 10.01 8.14 6.84
C PHE A 45 8.59 8.65 7.08
N SER A 46 7.84 8.00 7.95
CA SER A 46 6.43 8.35 8.22
C SER A 46 6.25 9.82 8.62
N PHE A 47 7.10 10.36 9.49
CA PHE A 47 7.01 11.76 9.92
C PHE A 47 7.32 12.74 8.78
N ALA A 48 8.28 12.40 7.92
CA ALA A 48 8.65 13.22 6.77
C ALA A 48 7.56 13.21 5.70
N LEU A 49 6.98 12.04 5.44
CA LEU A 49 5.85 11.88 4.53
C LEU A 49 4.64 12.69 4.99
N LYS A 50 4.29 12.58 6.27
CA LYS A 50 3.20 13.34 6.88
C LYS A 50 3.35 14.84 6.64
N ARG A 51 4.53 15.37 6.90
CA ARG A 51 4.84 16.79 6.69
C ARG A 51 4.81 17.18 5.21
N GLN A 52 5.48 16.40 4.36
CA GLN A 52 5.59 16.69 2.92
C GLN A 52 4.23 16.65 2.22
N ALA A 53 3.36 15.74 2.63
CA ALA A 53 2.01 15.61 2.09
C ALA A 53 1.03 16.68 2.64
N GLY A 54 1.47 17.54 3.56
CA GLY A 54 0.69 18.65 4.08
C GLY A 54 -0.29 18.27 5.19
N PHE A 55 0.00 17.19 5.93
CA PHE A 55 -0.79 16.78 7.10
C PHE A 55 -0.20 17.37 8.39
N GLY A 56 -1.05 17.77 9.30
CA GLY A 56 -0.64 18.27 10.61
C GLY A 56 -1.65 19.23 11.22
N LYS A 57 -1.18 20.00 12.20
CA LYS A 57 -2.05 20.90 12.98
C LYS A 57 -2.73 21.96 12.09
N GLU A 58 -2.00 22.56 11.18
CA GLU A 58 -2.47 23.62 10.28
C GLU A 58 -2.85 23.11 8.88
N GLY A 59 -2.78 21.80 8.65
CA GLY A 59 -3.04 21.19 7.34
C GLY A 59 -4.11 20.10 7.40
N GLU A 60 -3.99 19.15 6.45
CA GLU A 60 -4.87 18.01 6.36
C GLU A 60 -4.84 17.14 7.63
N LYS A 61 -5.95 16.49 7.90
CA LYS A 61 -6.13 15.60 9.05
C LYS A 61 -6.22 14.15 8.60
N ASN A 62 -6.12 13.25 9.58
CA ASN A 62 -6.27 11.81 9.38
C ASN A 62 -5.19 11.19 8.47
N PHE A 63 -3.93 11.50 8.76
CA PHE A 63 -2.79 10.88 8.06
C PHE A 63 -2.78 9.37 8.20
N GLU A 64 -2.92 8.85 9.41
CA GLU A 64 -2.90 7.41 9.71
C GLU A 64 -4.01 6.65 8.98
N GLY A 65 -5.22 7.21 8.95
CA GLY A 65 -6.35 6.63 8.20
C GLY A 65 -6.08 6.62 6.69
N THR A 66 -5.52 7.70 6.15
CA THR A 66 -5.14 7.78 4.73
C THR A 66 -4.06 6.76 4.37
N ILE A 67 -3.04 6.61 5.20
CA ILE A 67 -2.00 5.58 5.01
C ILE A 67 -2.60 4.18 5.06
N THR A 68 -3.48 3.91 6.01
CA THR A 68 -4.15 2.61 6.12
C THR A 68 -4.96 2.30 4.86
N GLU A 69 -5.74 3.24 4.36
CA GLU A 69 -6.48 3.09 3.09
C GLU A 69 -5.56 2.74 1.93
N LEU A 70 -4.44 3.45 1.78
CA LEU A 70 -3.48 3.22 0.70
C LEU A 70 -2.77 1.87 0.85
N GLN A 71 -2.46 1.43 2.07
CA GLN A 71 -1.90 0.10 2.33
C GLN A 71 -2.91 -1.01 2.03
N MET A 72 -4.14 -0.87 2.49
CA MET A 72 -5.20 -1.85 2.25
C MET A 72 -5.58 -1.96 0.78
N SER A 73 -5.45 -0.87 0.03
CA SER A 73 -5.63 -0.85 -1.43
C SER A 73 -4.41 -1.34 -2.21
N GLY A 74 -3.28 -1.61 -1.55
CA GLY A 74 -2.07 -2.11 -2.19
C GLY A 74 -1.25 -1.04 -2.92
N TYR A 75 -1.42 0.24 -2.61
CA TYR A 75 -0.63 1.33 -3.19
C TYR A 75 0.63 1.67 -2.40
N LEU A 76 0.63 1.39 -1.08
CA LEU A 76 1.78 1.62 -0.20
C LEU A 76 2.14 0.35 0.57
N LEU A 77 3.42 0.24 0.87
CA LEU A 77 3.99 -0.79 1.73
C LEU A 77 4.89 -0.16 2.78
N ILE A 78 5.00 -0.82 3.93
CA ILE A 78 6.11 -0.58 4.85
C ILE A 78 7.30 -1.38 4.31
N ARG A 79 8.37 -0.68 3.94
CA ARG A 79 9.60 -1.32 3.49
C ARG A 79 10.39 -1.91 4.64
N ASP A 80 10.61 -1.11 5.67
CA ASP A 80 11.25 -1.51 6.91
C ASP A 80 11.01 -0.48 8.04
N PHE A 81 11.68 -0.70 9.16
CA PHE A 81 11.71 0.21 10.29
C PHE A 81 13.16 0.64 10.51
N ARG A 82 13.45 1.94 10.46
CA ARG A 82 14.79 2.50 10.60
C ARG A 82 14.87 3.52 11.70
N GLN A 83 16.00 3.50 12.43
CA GLN A 83 16.31 4.58 13.35
C GLN A 83 16.82 5.81 12.58
N ARG A 84 16.52 6.98 13.09
CA ARG A 84 17.13 8.22 12.61
C ARG A 84 18.61 8.25 12.93
N ILE A 85 19.37 8.93 12.09
CA ILE A 85 20.82 9.11 12.28
C ILE A 85 21.05 10.57 12.68
N ASN A 86 21.83 10.79 13.76
CA ASN A 86 22.18 12.13 14.20
C ASN A 86 23.32 12.74 13.35
N LYS A 87 23.64 14.00 13.62
CA LYS A 87 24.70 14.72 12.88
C LYS A 87 26.10 14.07 13.00
N LYS A 88 26.31 13.24 14.03
CA LYS A 88 27.57 12.50 14.25
C LYS A 88 27.57 11.11 13.59
N GLY A 89 26.49 10.73 12.88
CA GLY A 89 26.37 9.45 12.22
C GLY A 89 25.87 8.30 13.10
N PHE A 90 25.37 8.59 14.31
CA PHE A 90 24.88 7.55 15.23
C PHE A 90 23.35 7.42 15.18
N PRO A 91 22.83 6.18 15.22
CA PRO A 91 21.39 5.95 15.35
C PRO A 91 20.85 6.49 16.67
N TYR A 92 19.65 7.02 16.66
CA TYR A 92 18.97 7.49 17.87
C TYR A 92 17.45 7.34 17.77
N GLY A 93 16.82 7.24 18.93
CA GLY A 93 15.37 7.12 19.04
C GLY A 93 14.85 5.73 18.67
N TRP A 94 13.52 5.58 18.64
CA TRP A 94 12.87 4.36 18.23
C TRP A 94 12.89 4.21 16.69
N PRO A 95 12.91 2.95 16.19
CA PRO A 95 12.74 2.71 14.77
C PRO A 95 11.41 3.29 14.26
N ILE A 96 11.46 3.92 13.11
CA ILE A 96 10.33 4.58 12.46
C ILE A 96 10.03 3.86 11.15
N SER A 97 8.74 3.68 10.85
CA SER A 97 8.32 3.06 9.59
C SER A 97 8.78 3.89 8.39
N VAL A 98 9.29 3.17 7.39
CA VAL A 98 9.68 3.70 6.08
C VAL A 98 8.68 3.17 5.06
N TYR A 99 7.98 4.07 4.40
CA TYR A 99 7.02 3.72 3.35
C TYR A 99 7.66 3.75 1.97
N THR A 100 7.19 2.85 1.12
CA THR A 100 7.54 2.80 -0.31
C THR A 100 6.33 2.34 -1.12
N THR A 101 6.43 2.45 -2.44
CA THR A 101 5.43 1.84 -3.33
C THR A 101 5.86 0.44 -3.74
N PRO A 102 4.91 -0.46 -4.04
CA PRO A 102 5.23 -1.77 -4.59
C PRO A 102 6.01 -1.68 -5.91
N GLU A 103 5.71 -0.69 -6.74
CA GLU A 103 6.37 -0.43 -8.01
C GLU A 103 7.86 -0.07 -7.83
N ALA A 104 8.18 0.75 -6.83
CA ALA A 104 9.57 1.08 -6.50
C ALA A 104 10.33 -0.14 -5.97
N LEU A 105 9.65 -1.00 -5.21
CA LEU A 105 10.27 -2.16 -4.58
C LEU A 105 10.50 -3.32 -5.57
N TRP A 106 9.55 -3.57 -6.48
CA TRP A 106 9.53 -4.75 -7.34
C TRP A 106 9.43 -4.47 -8.83
N GLY A 107 9.29 -3.22 -9.23
CA GLY A 107 9.13 -2.78 -10.62
C GLY A 107 7.67 -2.74 -11.09
N TYR A 108 7.37 -1.78 -11.94
CA TYR A 108 6.03 -1.57 -12.49
C TYR A 108 5.50 -2.80 -13.22
N ASP A 109 6.29 -3.38 -14.13
CA ASP A 109 5.85 -4.50 -14.96
C ASP A 109 5.44 -5.71 -14.13
N HIS A 110 6.17 -5.97 -13.05
CA HIS A 110 5.81 -7.05 -12.12
C HIS A 110 4.47 -6.78 -11.44
N ILE A 111 4.27 -5.58 -10.91
CA ILE A 111 3.02 -5.22 -10.22
C ILE A 111 1.84 -5.24 -11.18
N ALA A 112 2.01 -4.74 -12.38
CA ALA A 112 0.96 -4.66 -13.41
C ALA A 112 0.68 -5.99 -14.12
N SER A 113 1.46 -7.04 -13.86
CA SER A 113 1.39 -8.29 -14.62
C SER A 113 0.05 -9.04 -14.51
N ALA A 114 -0.75 -8.78 -13.49
CA ALA A 114 -2.07 -9.38 -13.34
C ALA A 114 -3.22 -8.47 -13.82
N TYR A 115 -2.95 -7.27 -14.32
CA TYR A 115 -4.00 -6.34 -14.76
C TYR A 115 -4.74 -6.78 -16.04
N SER A 116 -4.18 -7.75 -16.78
CA SER A 116 -4.87 -8.39 -17.91
C SER A 116 -5.99 -9.32 -17.48
N MET A 117 -6.04 -9.64 -16.20
CA MET A 117 -7.02 -10.52 -15.57
C MET A 117 -8.10 -9.68 -14.89
N GLU A 118 -9.33 -10.17 -14.84
CA GLU A 118 -10.37 -9.52 -14.05
C GLU A 118 -10.02 -9.52 -12.55
N PRO A 119 -10.28 -8.43 -11.81
CA PRO A 119 -9.97 -8.37 -10.37
C PRO A 119 -10.59 -9.51 -9.56
N ALA A 120 -11.80 -9.95 -9.92
CA ALA A 120 -12.47 -11.09 -9.28
C ALA A 120 -11.71 -12.41 -9.47
N GLU A 121 -11.07 -12.63 -10.61
CA GLU A 121 -10.23 -13.80 -10.86
C GLU A 121 -8.99 -13.78 -9.99
N SER A 122 -8.33 -12.64 -9.87
CA SER A 122 -7.18 -12.46 -8.96
C SER A 122 -7.56 -12.73 -7.51
N LYS A 123 -8.72 -12.24 -7.06
CA LYS A 123 -9.26 -12.55 -5.74
C LYS A 123 -9.46 -14.05 -5.55
N ALA A 124 -10.09 -14.73 -6.50
CA ALA A 124 -10.34 -16.17 -6.45
C ALA A 124 -9.04 -16.98 -6.35
N LEU A 125 -7.99 -16.61 -7.09
CA LEU A 125 -6.68 -17.26 -7.01
C LEU A 125 -6.03 -17.12 -5.63
N ILE A 126 -6.15 -15.95 -5.01
CA ILE A 126 -5.62 -15.71 -3.65
C ILE A 126 -6.37 -16.59 -2.64
N TYR A 127 -7.70 -16.61 -2.70
CA TYR A 127 -8.53 -17.45 -1.81
C TYR A 127 -8.22 -18.93 -1.98
N GLU A 128 -8.13 -19.41 -3.21
CA GLU A 128 -7.76 -20.80 -3.52
C GLU A 128 -6.40 -21.17 -2.94
N ARG A 129 -5.40 -20.28 -3.08
CA ARG A 129 -4.06 -20.50 -2.54
C ARG A 129 -4.05 -20.58 -1.02
N ILE A 130 -4.79 -19.71 -0.36
CA ILE A 130 -4.89 -19.72 1.10
C ILE A 130 -5.65 -20.95 1.57
N GLN A 131 -6.77 -21.29 0.94
CA GLN A 131 -7.55 -22.49 1.26
C GLN A 131 -6.70 -23.77 1.12
N LYS A 132 -5.83 -23.83 0.10
CA LYS A 132 -4.91 -24.96 -0.10
C LYS A 132 -3.90 -25.09 1.04
N ASN A 133 -3.43 -23.96 1.58
CA ASN A 133 -2.48 -23.95 2.70
C ASN A 133 -3.17 -24.16 4.05
N PHE A 134 -4.44 -23.79 4.16
CA PHE A 134 -5.26 -23.87 5.36
C PHE A 134 -6.61 -24.52 5.04
N PRO A 135 -6.64 -25.85 4.74
CA PRO A 135 -7.85 -26.53 4.30
C PRO A 135 -9.01 -26.48 5.30
N GLU A 136 -8.71 -26.28 6.57
CA GLU A 136 -9.70 -26.25 7.66
C GLU A 136 -10.33 -24.86 7.85
N ALA A 137 -9.78 -23.83 7.21
CA ALA A 137 -10.32 -22.48 7.34
C ALA A 137 -11.68 -22.37 6.63
N ALA A 138 -12.70 -21.92 7.38
CA ALA A 138 -14.00 -21.67 6.81
C ALA A 138 -13.98 -20.41 5.91
N GLN A 139 -14.86 -20.37 4.91
CA GLN A 139 -14.99 -19.21 4.03
C GLN A 139 -15.21 -17.91 4.81
N GLU A 140 -16.04 -17.97 5.85
CA GLU A 140 -16.33 -16.83 6.72
C GLU A 140 -15.09 -16.28 7.43
N GLU A 141 -14.20 -17.17 7.86
CA GLU A 141 -12.92 -16.77 8.48
C GLU A 141 -11.98 -16.13 7.47
N LEU A 142 -11.94 -16.66 6.25
CA LEU A 142 -11.16 -16.07 5.17
C LEU A 142 -11.71 -14.67 4.81
N ASP A 143 -13.02 -14.53 4.73
CA ASP A 143 -13.66 -13.25 4.46
C ASP A 143 -13.43 -12.22 5.58
N ALA A 144 -13.41 -12.67 6.84
CA ALA A 144 -13.11 -11.79 7.97
C ALA A 144 -11.67 -11.26 7.96
N VAL A 145 -10.71 -12.08 7.51
CA VAL A 145 -9.29 -11.71 7.46
C VAL A 145 -8.94 -10.96 6.17
N LEU A 146 -9.47 -11.40 5.05
CA LEU A 146 -9.12 -10.90 3.73
C LEU A 146 -10.15 -9.90 3.19
N GLY A 147 -11.39 -10.02 3.61
CA GLY A 147 -12.47 -9.15 3.17
C GLY A 147 -12.28 -7.74 3.73
N TRP A 148 -12.02 -6.81 2.84
CA TRP A 148 -12.00 -5.40 3.18
C TRP A 148 -13.20 -4.74 2.52
N SER A 149 -14.15 -4.32 3.34
CA SER A 149 -15.24 -3.47 2.89
C SER A 149 -14.77 -2.02 2.90
N ARG A 150 -14.84 -1.41 1.78
CA ARG A 150 -14.63 0.03 1.65
C ARG A 150 -15.79 0.81 2.30
#